data_04d084c7d192e7edcf2013b6e107abbc
#
_entry.id   04d084c7d192e7edcf2013b6e107abbc
#
_cell.length_a   1.000
_cell.length_b   1.000
_cell.length_c   1.000
_cell.angle_alpha   90.00
_cell.angle_beta   90.00
_cell.angle_gamma   90.00
#
_symmetry.space_group_name_H-M   'P 1'
#
loop_
_entity.id
_entity.type
_entity.pdbx_description
1 polymer ?
#
loop_
_entity_poly.entity_id
_entity_poly.type
_entity_poly.pdbx_seq_one_letter_code
_entity_poly.pdbx_strand_id
1 'polypeptide(L)'
;MSDFKLIMETPIEQSRYQTRYTKEPETISWVDSFADTDVFIDIGANIGIYSLYCASRHAGIEICAVEPVEINYRRLKENIALNNYTHITCYNILIGMDAGNAIMMYSPDMVVGDTWPQEKNSVLIAAPMAVITGDTLIAMLVLGNKKYHIKIDVDGTELDVLASFKTTLRDTRLDSILIEYNIPGAGIDRMTEYMMSIGFTTDNKFNTMTPHSRERRALECGNMAVNVIYTRQHCGII
;
A
#
# COMPACT_ATOMS: atom_id res chain seq x y z
N MET A 1 17.89 11.53 12.22
CA MET A 1 17.01 11.48 11.03
C MET A 1 15.86 12.42 11.27
N SER A 2 15.52 13.28 10.33
CA SER A 2 14.38 14.19 10.47
C SER A 2 13.10 13.41 10.23
N ASP A 3 12.13 13.56 11.13
CA ASP A 3 10.77 13.06 10.94
C ASP A 3 10.12 13.78 9.76
N PHE A 4 9.25 13.11 9.01
CA PHE A 4 8.49 13.78 7.95
C PHE A 4 7.36 14.63 8.53
N LYS A 5 6.95 15.65 7.78
CA LYS A 5 5.86 16.56 8.13
C LYS A 5 4.57 16.11 7.46
N LEU A 6 3.44 16.36 8.10
CA LEU A 6 2.11 16.11 7.55
C LEU A 6 1.21 17.32 7.80
N ILE A 7 0.38 17.65 6.84
CA ILE A 7 -0.74 18.59 7.04
C ILE A 7 -1.78 17.89 7.90
N MET A 8 -2.27 18.56 8.95
CA MET A 8 -3.15 17.97 9.96
C MET A 8 -4.35 18.90 10.22
N GLU A 9 -5.20 19.07 9.22
CA GLU A 9 -6.38 19.93 9.29
C GLU A 9 -7.63 19.18 9.78
N THR A 10 -7.67 17.86 9.63
CA THR A 10 -8.78 17.02 10.07
C THR A 10 -8.39 16.14 11.27
N PRO A 11 -9.35 15.69 12.09
CA PRO A 11 -9.09 14.72 13.17
C PRO A 11 -8.48 13.42 12.66
N ILE A 12 -8.85 12.98 11.44
CA ILE A 12 -8.32 11.75 10.83
C ILE A 12 -6.83 11.93 10.51
N GLU A 13 -6.44 13.03 9.90
CA GLU A 13 -5.04 13.35 9.62
C GLU A 13 -4.20 13.41 10.89
N GLN A 14 -4.74 14.04 11.94
CA GLN A 14 -4.09 14.10 13.25
C GLN A 14 -3.90 12.70 13.84
N SER A 15 -4.93 11.85 13.79
CA SER A 15 -4.86 10.46 14.26
C SER A 15 -3.83 9.64 13.47
N ARG A 16 -3.83 9.75 12.13
CA ARG A 16 -2.87 9.06 11.25
C ARG A 16 -1.43 9.47 11.58
N TYR A 17 -1.19 10.76 11.81
CA TYR A 17 0.14 11.23 12.20
C TYR A 17 0.56 10.75 13.58
N GLN A 18 -0.32 10.81 14.57
CA GLN A 18 -0.03 10.35 15.94
C GLN A 18 0.27 8.86 16.00
N THR A 19 -0.42 8.05 15.19
CA THR A 19 -0.28 6.59 15.18
C THR A 19 0.68 6.05 14.11
N ARG A 20 1.33 6.92 13.32
CA ARG A 20 2.15 6.56 12.14
C ARG A 20 3.22 5.49 12.36
N TYR A 21 3.73 5.37 13.59
CA TYR A 21 4.73 4.35 13.94
C TYR A 21 4.16 3.17 14.71
N THR A 22 2.93 3.27 15.21
CA THR A 22 2.36 2.30 16.14
C THR A 22 1.15 1.55 15.58
N LYS A 23 0.48 2.11 14.56
CA LYS A 23 -0.67 1.46 13.92
C LYS A 23 -0.24 0.15 13.23
N GLU A 24 0.85 0.20 12.48
CA GLU A 24 1.37 -0.91 11.69
C GLU A 24 2.90 -1.00 11.83
N PRO A 25 3.41 -1.47 12.99
CA PRO A 25 4.85 -1.54 13.25
C PRO A 25 5.57 -2.51 12.32
N GLU A 26 4.87 -3.53 11.80
CA GLU A 26 5.38 -4.43 10.77
C GLU A 26 5.68 -3.72 9.46
N THR A 27 4.79 -2.81 9.01
CA THR A 27 4.99 -1.99 7.80
C THR A 27 6.21 -1.07 7.97
N ILE A 28 6.35 -0.45 9.14
CA ILE A 28 7.51 0.37 9.48
C ILE A 28 8.81 -0.44 9.42
N SER A 29 8.84 -1.62 10.07
CA SER A 29 10.02 -2.49 10.09
C SER A 29 10.37 -3.00 8.68
N TRP A 30 9.37 -3.26 7.85
CA TRP A 30 9.53 -3.69 6.47
C TRP A 30 10.15 -2.57 5.61
N VAL A 31 9.60 -1.37 5.67
CA VAL A 31 10.17 -0.20 4.97
C VAL A 31 11.61 0.09 5.42
N ASP A 32 11.90 -0.02 6.72
CA ASP A 32 13.27 0.18 7.24
C ASP A 32 14.29 -0.84 6.69
N SER A 33 13.84 -1.95 6.11
CA SER A 33 14.72 -2.97 5.54
C SER A 33 15.12 -2.72 4.07
N PHE A 34 14.53 -1.72 3.40
CA PHE A 34 14.81 -1.41 2.01
C PHE A 34 16.21 -0.82 1.85
N ALA A 35 16.79 -0.98 0.66
CA ALA A 35 18.02 -0.29 0.31
C ALA A 35 17.71 1.06 -0.37
N ASP A 36 18.58 2.04 -0.22
CA ASP A 36 18.43 3.35 -0.87
C ASP A 36 18.39 3.29 -2.41
N THR A 37 18.81 2.17 -2.99
CA THR A 37 18.80 1.92 -4.44
C THR A 37 17.52 1.25 -4.93
N ASP A 38 16.63 0.84 -4.04
CA ASP A 38 15.41 0.13 -4.38
C ASP A 38 14.31 1.09 -4.88
N VAL A 39 13.18 0.53 -5.26
CA VAL A 39 11.96 1.27 -5.62
C VAL A 39 10.83 0.82 -4.71
N PHE A 40 10.09 1.76 -4.15
CA PHE A 40 8.89 1.48 -3.37
C PHE A 40 7.63 1.89 -4.13
N ILE A 41 6.66 0.99 -4.20
CA ILE A 41 5.38 1.20 -4.88
C ILE A 41 4.27 1.06 -3.84
N ASP A 42 3.59 2.17 -3.55
CA ASP A 42 2.58 2.30 -2.49
C ASP A 42 1.19 2.46 -3.14
N ILE A 43 0.44 1.35 -3.22
CA ILE A 43 -0.89 1.32 -3.83
C ILE A 43 -1.94 1.46 -2.73
N GLY A 44 -2.76 2.51 -2.83
CA GLY A 44 -3.63 2.98 -1.76
C GLY A 44 -2.88 3.90 -0.79
N ALA A 45 -2.05 4.80 -1.34
CA ALA A 45 -1.18 5.65 -0.52
C ALA A 45 -1.92 6.62 0.42
N ASN A 46 -3.23 6.87 0.18
CA ASN A 46 -4.04 7.81 0.93
C ASN A 46 -3.35 9.18 1.01
N ILE A 47 -3.15 9.77 2.18
CA ILE A 47 -2.44 11.04 2.37
C ILE A 47 -0.91 10.90 2.41
N GLY A 48 -0.37 9.68 2.20
CA GLY A 48 1.04 9.41 1.97
C GLY A 48 1.87 8.99 3.19
N ILE A 49 1.27 8.48 4.26
CA ILE A 49 2.01 8.14 5.51
C ILE A 49 3.23 7.25 5.21
N TYR A 50 3.06 6.14 4.51
CA TYR A 50 4.16 5.18 4.27
C TYR A 50 5.10 5.63 3.16
N SER A 51 4.60 6.30 2.13
CA SER A 51 5.43 6.94 1.10
C SER A 51 6.36 8.01 1.69
N LEU A 52 5.84 8.89 2.55
CA LEU A 52 6.62 9.94 3.23
C LEU A 52 7.58 9.35 4.26
N TYR A 53 7.14 8.33 4.99
CA TYR A 53 8.02 7.61 5.91
C TYR A 53 9.20 7.01 5.16
N CYS A 54 8.95 6.28 4.08
CA CYS A 54 9.97 5.67 3.25
C CYS A 54 10.97 6.72 2.74
N ALA A 55 10.49 7.85 2.21
CA ALA A 55 11.33 8.96 1.75
C ALA A 55 12.18 9.59 2.87
N SER A 56 11.66 9.62 4.11
CA SER A 56 12.40 10.13 5.26
C SER A 56 13.53 9.21 5.73
N ARG A 57 13.38 7.90 5.44
CA ARG A 57 14.35 6.86 5.83
C ARG A 57 15.41 6.62 4.77
N HIS A 58 15.05 6.72 3.50
CA HIS A 58 15.85 6.32 2.35
C HIS A 58 15.97 7.48 1.36
N ALA A 59 17.07 8.21 1.39
CA ALA A 59 17.26 9.42 0.58
C ALA A 59 17.41 9.13 -0.93
N GLY A 60 17.78 7.91 -1.30
CA GLY A 60 18.03 7.51 -2.69
C GLY A 60 16.92 6.65 -3.32
N ILE A 61 15.92 6.21 -2.52
CA ILE A 61 14.85 5.35 -3.00
C ILE A 61 13.89 6.13 -3.92
N GLU A 62 13.48 5.52 -5.03
CA GLU A 62 12.40 6.06 -5.85
C GLU A 62 11.06 5.53 -5.36
N ILE A 63 10.07 6.40 -5.25
CA ILE A 63 8.75 6.04 -4.72
C ILE A 63 7.67 6.35 -5.75
N CYS A 64 6.81 5.36 -6.00
CA CYS A 64 5.60 5.48 -6.79
C CYS A 64 4.39 5.34 -5.87
N ALA A 65 3.66 6.41 -5.62
CA ALA A 65 2.47 6.42 -4.80
C ALA A 65 1.20 6.50 -5.67
N VAL A 66 0.26 5.59 -5.44
CA VAL A 66 -1.00 5.54 -6.18
C VAL A 66 -2.16 5.75 -5.23
N GLU A 67 -2.98 6.77 -5.49
CA GLU A 67 -4.16 7.08 -4.70
C GLU A 67 -5.32 7.49 -5.61
N PRO A 68 -6.39 6.68 -5.70
CA PRO A 68 -7.49 6.96 -6.60
C PRO A 68 -8.42 8.07 -6.09
N VAL A 69 -8.57 8.27 -4.79
CA VAL A 69 -9.49 9.28 -4.23
C VAL A 69 -8.90 10.67 -4.37
N GLU A 70 -9.51 11.52 -5.17
CA GLU A 70 -9.00 12.85 -5.55
C GLU A 70 -8.64 13.73 -4.34
N ILE A 71 -9.46 13.75 -3.30
CA ILE A 71 -9.20 14.57 -2.12
C ILE A 71 -7.96 14.10 -1.35
N ASN A 72 -7.74 12.78 -1.25
CA ASN A 72 -6.55 12.19 -0.63
C ASN A 72 -5.32 12.37 -1.53
N TYR A 73 -5.48 12.19 -2.84
CA TYR A 73 -4.40 12.41 -3.81
C TYR A 73 -3.87 13.85 -3.78
N ARG A 74 -4.76 14.84 -3.68
CA ARG A 74 -4.35 16.25 -3.52
C ARG A 74 -3.54 16.44 -2.24
N ARG A 75 -4.03 15.90 -1.13
CA ARG A 75 -3.33 15.97 0.15
C ARG A 75 -1.99 15.24 0.13
N LEU A 76 -1.91 14.10 -0.54
CA LEU A 76 -0.64 13.39 -0.79
C LEU A 76 0.38 14.32 -1.48
N LYS A 77 -0.03 15.01 -2.54
CA LYS A 77 0.84 15.97 -3.25
C LYS A 77 1.28 17.13 -2.36
N GLU A 78 0.37 17.69 -1.58
CA GLU A 78 0.67 18.76 -0.64
C GLU A 78 1.67 18.31 0.43
N ASN A 79 1.51 17.09 0.97
CA ASN A 79 2.42 16.51 1.94
C ASN A 79 3.81 16.22 1.34
N ILE A 80 3.88 15.75 0.10
CA ILE A 80 5.14 15.58 -0.64
C ILE A 80 5.86 16.93 -0.78
N ALA A 81 5.14 17.96 -1.21
CA ALA A 81 5.68 19.31 -1.39
C ALA A 81 6.15 19.93 -0.05
N LEU A 82 5.39 19.74 1.04
CA LEU A 82 5.74 20.20 2.39
C LEU A 82 7.08 19.66 2.89
N ASN A 83 7.46 18.45 2.44
CA ASN A 83 8.70 17.78 2.79
C ASN A 83 9.82 18.00 1.77
N ASN A 84 9.55 18.66 0.64
CA ASN A 84 10.48 18.85 -0.48
C ASN A 84 11.01 17.52 -1.06
N TYR A 85 10.21 16.45 -1.03
CA TYR A 85 10.60 15.16 -1.61
C TYR A 85 10.41 15.18 -3.13
N THR A 86 11.50 15.08 -3.89
CA THR A 86 11.50 15.12 -5.36
C THR A 86 11.55 13.74 -6.00
N HIS A 87 11.75 12.70 -5.19
CA HIS A 87 11.86 11.29 -5.60
C HIS A 87 10.59 10.49 -5.34
N ILE A 88 9.47 11.17 -5.04
CA ILE A 88 8.14 10.58 -4.99
C ILE A 88 7.33 11.03 -6.20
N THR A 89 6.95 10.08 -7.05
CA THR A 89 5.97 10.30 -8.12
C THR A 89 4.62 9.76 -7.70
N CYS A 90 3.55 10.53 -7.87
CA CYS A 90 2.21 10.10 -7.48
C CYS A 90 1.23 10.13 -8.64
N TYR A 91 0.29 9.17 -8.65
CA TYR A 91 -0.72 8.97 -9.68
C TYR A 91 -2.11 8.91 -9.08
N ASN A 92 -3.05 9.66 -9.70
CA ASN A 92 -4.48 9.58 -9.37
C ASN A 92 -5.15 8.61 -10.35
N ILE A 93 -5.00 7.33 -10.10
CA ILE A 93 -5.52 6.24 -10.92
C ILE A 93 -5.96 5.09 -10.02
N LEU A 94 -6.81 4.22 -10.55
CA LEU A 94 -7.21 2.97 -9.92
C LEU A 94 -6.39 1.82 -10.50
N ILE A 95 -5.91 0.92 -9.63
CA ILE A 95 -5.35 -0.35 -10.07
C ILE A 95 -6.43 -1.41 -10.01
N GLY A 96 -6.64 -2.12 -11.10
CA GLY A 96 -7.65 -3.15 -11.21
C GLY A 96 -7.24 -4.30 -12.12
N MET A 97 -8.09 -5.34 -12.20
CA MET A 97 -7.80 -6.57 -12.94
C MET A 97 -7.63 -6.32 -14.44
N ASP A 98 -8.44 -5.41 -14.99
CA ASP A 98 -8.42 -5.05 -16.41
C ASP A 98 -8.33 -3.53 -16.56
N ALA A 99 -7.58 -3.08 -17.59
CA ALA A 99 -7.48 -1.67 -17.93
C ALA A 99 -8.77 -1.14 -18.57
N GLY A 100 -9.10 0.11 -18.27
CA GLY A 100 -10.31 0.75 -18.80
C GLY A 100 -10.72 1.98 -18.00
N ASN A 101 -12.03 2.16 -17.86
CA ASN A 101 -12.61 3.20 -17.03
C ASN A 101 -13.56 2.56 -16.02
N ALA A 102 -13.51 3.04 -14.80
CA ALA A 102 -14.45 2.71 -13.74
C ALA A 102 -15.19 3.95 -13.28
N ILE A 103 -16.30 3.74 -12.59
CA ILE A 103 -16.98 4.80 -11.85
C ILE A 103 -16.68 4.55 -10.38
N MET A 104 -15.90 5.44 -9.79
CA MET A 104 -15.66 5.44 -8.37
C MET A 104 -16.84 6.09 -7.66
N MET A 105 -17.34 5.45 -6.62
CA MET A 105 -18.42 5.96 -5.79
C MET A 105 -17.84 6.39 -4.44
N TYR A 106 -18.07 7.62 -4.01
CA TYR A 106 -17.61 8.12 -2.71
C TYR A 106 -18.67 8.97 -2.01
N SER A 107 -18.58 9.06 -0.70
CA SER A 107 -19.49 9.89 0.08
C SER A 107 -19.22 11.38 -0.17
N PRO A 108 -20.24 12.24 -0.35
CA PRO A 108 -20.07 13.68 -0.41
C PRO A 108 -19.48 14.27 0.89
N ASP A 109 -19.67 13.58 2.03
CA ASP A 109 -19.17 13.98 3.34
C ASP A 109 -17.77 13.40 3.63
N MET A 110 -17.12 12.78 2.64
CA MET A 110 -15.78 12.22 2.80
C MET A 110 -14.79 13.32 3.16
N VAL A 111 -14.04 13.11 4.23
CA VAL A 111 -12.98 14.02 4.67
C VAL A 111 -11.60 13.49 4.27
N VAL A 112 -10.63 14.40 4.21
CA VAL A 112 -9.23 14.07 3.90
C VAL A 112 -8.69 13.03 4.88
N GLY A 113 -8.04 12.01 4.35
CA GLY A 113 -7.48 10.92 5.14
C GLY A 113 -8.46 9.79 5.40
N ASP A 114 -9.72 9.93 5.00
CA ASP A 114 -10.73 8.87 5.14
C ASP A 114 -10.47 7.71 4.17
N THR A 115 -11.07 6.58 4.47
CA THR A 115 -11.07 5.40 3.60
C THR A 115 -12.41 5.29 2.87
N TRP A 116 -12.53 4.35 1.97
CA TRP A 116 -13.75 4.11 1.21
C TRP A 116 -14.97 3.95 2.13
N PRO A 117 -16.12 4.62 1.84
CA PRO A 117 -17.31 4.52 2.69
C PRO A 117 -17.91 3.10 2.64
N GLN A 118 -17.97 2.46 3.80
CA GLN A 118 -18.55 1.13 3.98
C GLN A 118 -20.06 1.16 4.30
N GLU A 119 -20.66 2.32 4.40
CA GLU A 119 -22.07 2.45 4.79
C GLU A 119 -23.02 2.23 3.61
N LYS A 120 -23.88 1.21 3.73
CA LYS A 120 -24.82 0.77 2.69
C LYS A 120 -25.93 1.76 2.32
N ASN A 121 -26.10 2.87 3.05
CA ASN A 121 -27.24 3.79 2.90
C ASN A 121 -26.85 5.25 2.63
N SER A 122 -25.58 5.54 2.35
CA SER A 122 -25.13 6.91 2.03
C SER A 122 -25.46 7.27 0.58
N VAL A 123 -25.84 8.53 0.36
CA VAL A 123 -25.84 9.09 -1.00
C VAL A 123 -24.39 9.10 -1.50
N LEU A 124 -24.14 8.49 -2.65
CA LEU A 124 -22.78 8.41 -3.21
C LEU A 124 -22.67 9.31 -4.44
N ILE A 125 -21.51 9.96 -4.55
CA ILE A 125 -21.13 10.70 -5.76
C ILE A 125 -20.35 9.77 -6.67
N ALA A 126 -20.69 9.78 -7.96
CA ALA A 126 -20.01 9.02 -8.99
C ALA A 126 -18.94 9.87 -9.66
N ALA A 127 -17.70 9.40 -9.72
CA ALA A 127 -16.63 10.03 -10.49
C ALA A 127 -15.97 9.04 -11.44
N PRO A 128 -15.76 9.41 -12.71
CA PRO A 128 -15.03 8.56 -13.64
C PRO A 128 -13.55 8.49 -13.22
N MET A 129 -12.98 7.29 -13.31
CA MET A 129 -11.59 7.02 -12.93
C MET A 129 -10.94 6.14 -14.00
N ALA A 130 -9.72 6.49 -14.39
CA ALA A 130 -8.90 5.62 -15.22
C ALA A 130 -8.44 4.40 -14.42
N VAL A 131 -8.57 3.23 -15.01
CA VAL A 131 -8.11 1.96 -14.44
C VAL A 131 -6.96 1.43 -15.27
N ILE A 132 -5.86 1.08 -14.63
CA ILE A 132 -4.77 0.34 -15.25
C ILE A 132 -4.49 -0.94 -14.48
N THR A 133 -3.83 -1.89 -15.12
CA THR A 133 -3.36 -3.10 -14.41
C THR A 133 -2.07 -2.82 -13.63
N GLY A 134 -1.79 -3.64 -12.63
CA GLY A 134 -0.52 -3.57 -11.93
C GLY A 134 0.69 -3.75 -12.85
N ASP A 135 0.60 -4.68 -13.81
CA ASP A 135 1.65 -4.85 -14.84
C ASP A 135 1.86 -3.59 -15.69
N THR A 136 0.78 -2.87 -16.00
CA THR A 136 0.88 -1.59 -16.72
C THR A 136 1.56 -0.52 -15.86
N LEU A 137 1.23 -0.44 -14.56
CA LEU A 137 1.90 0.48 -13.64
C LEU A 137 3.41 0.21 -13.62
N ILE A 138 3.84 -1.05 -13.47
CA ILE A 138 5.25 -1.42 -13.46
C ILE A 138 5.93 -1.05 -14.79
N ALA A 139 5.27 -1.24 -15.92
CA ALA A 139 5.81 -0.88 -17.22
C ALA A 139 5.98 0.64 -17.44
N MET A 140 5.24 1.47 -16.71
CA MET A 140 5.41 2.93 -16.73
C MET A 140 6.62 3.40 -15.92
N LEU A 141 7.15 2.58 -15.00
CA LEU A 141 8.26 2.92 -14.14
C LEU A 141 9.60 2.52 -14.78
N VAL A 142 10.60 3.39 -14.62
CA VAL A 142 11.96 3.12 -15.13
C VAL A 142 12.76 2.37 -14.05
N LEU A 143 12.45 1.09 -13.86
CA LEU A 143 13.05 0.29 -12.79
C LEU A 143 14.52 -0.08 -13.06
N GLY A 144 14.95 -0.20 -14.32
CA GLY A 144 16.28 -0.72 -14.64
C GLY A 144 16.52 -2.09 -14.02
N ASN A 145 17.62 -2.26 -13.31
CA ASN A 145 17.97 -3.48 -12.55
C ASN A 145 17.67 -3.36 -11.04
N LYS A 146 16.94 -2.32 -10.62
CA LYS A 146 16.64 -2.09 -9.22
C LYS A 146 15.68 -3.15 -8.68
N LYS A 147 15.88 -3.54 -7.43
CA LYS A 147 14.86 -4.26 -6.69
C LYS A 147 13.68 -3.33 -6.38
N TYR A 148 12.52 -3.90 -6.20
CA TYR A 148 11.35 -3.12 -5.83
C TYR A 148 10.43 -3.87 -4.88
N HIS A 149 9.66 -3.08 -4.14
CA HIS A 149 8.73 -3.51 -3.11
C HIS A 149 7.35 -2.92 -3.39
N ILE A 150 6.29 -3.70 -3.19
CA ILE A 150 4.91 -3.27 -3.44
C ILE A 150 4.11 -3.35 -2.15
N LYS A 151 3.43 -2.26 -1.77
CA LYS A 151 2.35 -2.26 -0.77
C LYS A 151 1.01 -2.22 -1.49
N ILE A 152 0.08 -3.06 -1.07
CA ILE A 152 -1.31 -3.11 -1.55
C ILE A 152 -2.23 -2.95 -0.34
N ASP A 153 -2.93 -1.81 -0.28
CA ASP A 153 -3.83 -1.44 0.81
C ASP A 153 -4.97 -0.60 0.20
N VAL A 154 -6.02 -1.27 -0.26
CA VAL A 154 -7.05 -0.72 -1.17
C VAL A 154 -8.50 -0.99 -0.73
N ASP A 155 -8.69 -1.27 0.56
CA ASP A 155 -10.00 -1.39 1.20
C ASP A 155 -10.97 -2.42 0.54
N GLY A 156 -10.48 -3.64 0.25
CA GLY A 156 -11.34 -4.79 -0.11
C GLY A 156 -11.20 -5.29 -1.55
N THR A 157 -10.35 -4.68 -2.38
CA THR A 157 -10.04 -5.16 -3.75
C THR A 157 -8.60 -5.66 -3.91
N GLU A 158 -7.93 -6.00 -2.80
CA GLU A 158 -6.51 -6.40 -2.77
C GLU A 158 -6.23 -7.58 -3.69
N LEU A 159 -7.16 -8.55 -3.75
CA LEU A 159 -7.02 -9.73 -4.60
C LEU A 159 -7.09 -9.41 -6.09
N ASP A 160 -7.96 -8.49 -6.48
CA ASP A 160 -8.08 -8.04 -7.87
C ASP A 160 -6.84 -7.24 -8.29
N VAL A 161 -6.35 -6.39 -7.39
CA VAL A 161 -5.09 -5.65 -7.59
C VAL A 161 -3.94 -6.64 -7.73
N LEU A 162 -3.79 -7.61 -6.84
CA LEU A 162 -2.74 -8.62 -6.90
C LEU A 162 -2.83 -9.46 -8.19
N ALA A 163 -4.04 -9.86 -8.60
CA ALA A 163 -4.26 -10.62 -9.83
C ALA A 163 -3.90 -9.84 -11.10
N SER A 164 -3.83 -8.52 -11.03
CA SER A 164 -3.41 -7.64 -12.13
C SER A 164 -1.89 -7.62 -12.37
N PHE A 165 -1.09 -8.18 -11.46
CA PHE A 165 0.37 -8.29 -11.53
C PHE A 165 0.84 -9.62 -12.14
N LYS A 166 0.28 -10.04 -13.27
CA LYS A 166 0.49 -11.38 -13.89
C LYS A 166 1.95 -11.65 -14.24
N THR A 167 2.64 -10.67 -14.82
CA THR A 167 4.05 -10.75 -15.19
C THR A 167 4.97 -10.29 -14.07
N THR A 168 4.57 -9.26 -13.35
CA THR A 168 5.29 -8.67 -12.22
C THR A 168 5.56 -9.68 -11.12
N LEU A 169 4.59 -10.54 -10.77
CA LEU A 169 4.75 -11.57 -9.75
C LEU A 169 5.84 -12.61 -10.10
N ARG A 170 6.27 -12.69 -11.37
CA ARG A 170 7.36 -13.56 -11.83
C ARG A 170 8.69 -12.82 -12.00
N ASP A 171 8.67 -11.48 -11.88
CA ASP A 171 9.88 -10.67 -11.98
C ASP A 171 10.78 -10.90 -10.76
N THR A 172 12.01 -11.34 -11.00
CA THR A 172 12.97 -11.64 -9.92
C THR A 172 13.46 -10.39 -9.19
N ARG A 173 13.22 -9.18 -9.72
CA ARG A 173 13.53 -7.92 -9.07
C ARG A 173 12.47 -7.54 -8.03
N LEU A 174 11.24 -8.08 -8.12
CA LEU A 174 10.22 -7.92 -7.08
C LEU A 174 10.67 -8.68 -5.84
N ASP A 175 11.17 -7.95 -4.85
CA ASP A 175 11.81 -8.50 -3.66
C ASP A 175 10.80 -8.82 -2.57
N SER A 176 9.80 -7.95 -2.36
CA SER A 176 8.72 -8.22 -1.40
C SER A 176 7.42 -7.49 -1.72
N ILE A 177 6.32 -8.03 -1.17
CA ILE A 177 4.98 -7.47 -1.28
C ILE A 177 4.34 -7.47 0.12
N LEU A 178 3.79 -6.33 0.54
CA LEU A 178 2.89 -6.23 1.68
C LEU A 178 1.46 -6.12 1.16
N ILE A 179 0.56 -6.94 1.70
CA ILE A 179 -0.88 -6.89 1.39
C ILE A 179 -1.66 -6.74 2.69
N GLU A 180 -2.51 -5.70 2.78
CA GLU A 180 -3.50 -5.59 3.83
C GLU A 180 -4.76 -6.37 3.43
N TYR A 181 -5.06 -7.44 4.15
CA TYR A 181 -6.24 -8.25 3.89
C TYR A 181 -7.41 -7.85 4.78
N ASN A 182 -8.54 -7.51 4.15
CA ASN A 182 -9.83 -7.26 4.81
C ASN A 182 -10.77 -8.48 4.69
N ILE A 183 -10.21 -9.70 4.68
CA ILE A 183 -10.94 -10.95 4.45
C ILE A 183 -10.74 -11.94 5.61
N PRO A 184 -11.70 -12.87 5.83
CA PRO A 184 -11.54 -13.94 6.81
C PRO A 184 -10.31 -14.83 6.54
N GLY A 185 -9.73 -15.41 7.60
CA GLY A 185 -8.48 -16.16 7.60
C GLY A 185 -8.31 -17.21 6.49
N ALA A 186 -9.36 -17.95 6.12
CA ALA A 186 -9.30 -18.94 5.03
C ALA A 186 -8.92 -18.35 3.65
N GLY A 187 -9.22 -17.07 3.41
CA GLY A 187 -8.79 -16.39 2.19
C GLY A 187 -7.30 -16.04 2.22
N ILE A 188 -6.78 -15.68 3.39
CA ILE A 188 -5.37 -15.39 3.62
C ILE A 188 -4.53 -16.67 3.41
N ASP A 189 -4.98 -17.81 3.91
CA ASP A 189 -4.28 -19.10 3.76
C ASP A 189 -4.12 -19.49 2.29
N ARG A 190 -5.19 -19.43 1.50
CA ARG A 190 -5.14 -19.71 0.06
C ARG A 190 -4.19 -18.77 -0.69
N MET A 191 -4.20 -17.49 -0.33
CA MET A 191 -3.30 -16.52 -0.96
C MET A 191 -1.86 -16.78 -0.57
N THR A 192 -1.60 -17.14 0.68
CA THR A 192 -0.27 -17.52 1.15
C THR A 192 0.24 -18.75 0.40
N GLU A 193 -0.59 -19.79 0.23
CA GLU A 193 -0.25 -20.97 -0.58
C GLU A 193 0.09 -20.60 -2.03
N TYR A 194 -0.72 -19.71 -2.65
CA TYR A 194 -0.45 -19.22 -4.00
C TYR A 194 0.89 -18.46 -4.06
N MET A 195 1.13 -17.51 -3.15
CA MET A 195 2.39 -16.76 -3.10
C MET A 195 3.61 -17.68 -2.91
N MET A 196 3.47 -18.68 -2.05
CA MET A 196 4.54 -19.69 -1.85
C MET A 196 4.78 -20.52 -3.13
N SER A 197 3.73 -20.86 -3.87
CA SER A 197 3.86 -21.62 -5.13
C SER A 197 4.60 -20.87 -6.23
N ILE A 198 4.68 -19.55 -6.15
CA ILE A 198 5.37 -18.69 -7.11
C ILE A 198 6.70 -18.11 -6.58
N GLY A 199 7.22 -18.69 -5.49
CA GLY A 199 8.54 -18.40 -4.96
C GLY A 199 8.63 -17.28 -3.94
N PHE A 200 7.52 -16.94 -3.27
CA PHE A 200 7.54 -16.08 -2.09
C PHE A 200 7.43 -16.90 -0.80
N THR A 201 7.78 -16.30 0.30
CA THR A 201 7.59 -16.84 1.64
C THR A 201 7.10 -15.74 2.58
N THR A 202 6.39 -16.11 3.63
CA THR A 202 6.08 -15.18 4.71
C THR A 202 7.31 -15.03 5.60
N ASP A 203 7.78 -13.79 5.77
CA ASP A 203 8.92 -13.53 6.64
C ASP A 203 8.43 -13.31 8.08
N ASN A 204 8.83 -14.19 8.99
CA ASN A 204 8.50 -14.08 10.41
C ASN A 204 9.09 -12.83 11.08
N LYS A 205 10.15 -12.24 10.49
CA LYS A 205 10.74 -11.00 10.99
C LYS A 205 9.75 -9.84 10.96
N PHE A 206 8.94 -9.77 9.90
CA PHE A 206 7.95 -8.71 9.72
C PHE A 206 6.56 -9.14 10.20
N ASN A 207 6.17 -10.39 9.94
CA ASN A 207 4.87 -10.94 10.32
C ASN A 207 4.85 -11.34 11.81
N THR A 208 5.25 -10.42 12.68
CA THR A 208 5.34 -10.62 14.14
C THR A 208 3.97 -10.79 14.81
N MET A 209 2.87 -10.53 14.10
CA MET A 209 1.54 -10.77 14.61
C MET A 209 1.25 -12.27 14.65
N THR A 210 1.28 -12.83 15.86
CA THR A 210 0.72 -14.14 16.09
C THR A 210 -0.80 -14.14 15.83
N PRO A 211 -1.43 -15.27 15.53
CA PRO A 211 -2.89 -15.35 15.42
C PRO A 211 -3.62 -14.69 16.59
N HIS A 212 -3.09 -14.82 17.80
CA HIS A 212 -3.62 -14.21 19.02
C HIS A 212 -3.55 -12.66 19.01
N SER A 213 -2.49 -12.07 18.48
CA SER A 213 -2.40 -10.61 18.36
C SER A 213 -3.28 -10.06 17.23
N ARG A 214 -3.57 -10.87 16.19
CA ARG A 214 -4.56 -10.55 15.15
C ARG A 214 -5.97 -10.49 15.72
N GLU A 215 -6.37 -11.51 16.51
CA GLU A 215 -7.65 -11.55 17.22
C GLU A 215 -7.79 -10.39 18.19
N ARG A 216 -6.74 -10.06 18.92
CA ARG A 216 -6.74 -8.95 19.87
C ARG A 216 -6.93 -7.59 19.19
N ARG A 217 -6.27 -7.32 18.05
CA ARG A 217 -6.47 -6.10 17.26
C ARG A 217 -7.89 -6.02 16.69
N ALA A 218 -8.44 -7.12 16.19
CA ALA A 218 -9.81 -7.18 15.71
C ALA A 218 -10.81 -6.82 16.82
N LEU A 219 -10.55 -7.27 18.05
CA LEU A 219 -11.39 -6.96 19.22
C LEU A 219 -11.21 -5.53 19.73
N GLU A 220 -9.99 -4.99 19.72
CA GLU A 220 -9.67 -3.65 20.24
C GLU A 220 -10.02 -2.52 19.26
N CYS A 221 -9.89 -2.76 17.95
CA CYS A 221 -10.03 -1.73 16.92
C CYS A 221 -11.26 -1.92 16.03
N GLY A 222 -12.02 -3.00 16.18
CA GLY A 222 -13.19 -3.32 15.34
C GLY A 222 -12.83 -3.57 13.86
N ASN A 223 -11.55 -3.62 13.52
CA ASN A 223 -11.05 -3.81 12.17
C ASN A 223 -10.36 -5.18 12.06
N MET A 224 -10.82 -5.99 11.10
CA MET A 224 -10.27 -7.33 10.82
C MET A 224 -9.13 -7.30 9.79
N ALA A 225 -8.64 -6.12 9.41
CA ALA A 225 -7.54 -5.97 8.46
C ALA A 225 -6.24 -6.56 9.00
N VAL A 226 -5.55 -7.33 8.19
CA VAL A 226 -4.29 -8.01 8.52
C VAL A 226 -3.26 -7.77 7.44
N ASN A 227 -2.13 -7.16 7.81
CA ASN A 227 -0.97 -7.08 6.95
C ASN A 227 -0.23 -8.40 6.86
N VAL A 228 0.04 -8.86 5.65
CA VAL A 228 0.93 -10.00 5.41
C VAL A 228 2.05 -9.56 4.46
N ILE A 229 3.29 -9.77 4.87
CA ILE A 229 4.48 -9.44 4.09
C ILE A 229 5.04 -10.74 3.51
N TYR A 230 5.13 -10.77 2.19
CA TYR A 230 5.73 -11.85 1.41
C TYR A 230 7.07 -11.39 0.88
N THR A 231 8.12 -12.17 1.09
CA THR A 231 9.46 -11.92 0.57
C THR A 231 9.83 -12.98 -0.45
N ARG A 232 10.54 -12.58 -1.52
CA ARG A 232 10.97 -13.53 -2.53
C ARG A 232 12.08 -14.42 -1.98
N GLN A 233 11.95 -15.72 -2.21
CA GLN A 233 13.02 -16.67 -1.94
C GLN A 233 14.11 -16.49 -3.01
N HIS A 234 15.24 -15.94 -2.61
CA HIS A 234 16.44 -16.00 -3.45
C HIS A 234 17.02 -17.42 -3.28
N CYS A 235 16.88 -18.29 -4.30
CA CYS A 235 17.66 -19.52 -4.33
C CYS A 235 19.14 -19.14 -4.23
N GLY A 236 19.73 -19.33 -3.06
CA GLY A 236 21.18 -19.29 -2.93
C GLY A 236 21.75 -20.32 -3.89
N ILE A 237 22.50 -19.85 -4.87
CA ILE A 237 23.38 -20.75 -5.64
C ILE A 237 24.39 -21.24 -4.62
N ILE A 238 24.22 -22.50 -4.18
CA ILE A 238 25.22 -23.24 -3.40
C ILE A 238 26.36 -23.60 -4.33
#